data_beaf41dfc9713e3111b5be0968dddc5a
#
_entry.id   beaf41dfc9713e3111b5be0968dddc5a
#
_cell.length_a   1.000
_cell.length_b   1.000
_cell.length_c   1.000
_cell.angle_alpha   90.00
_cell.angle_beta   90.00
_cell.angle_gamma   90.00
#
_symmetry.space_group_name_H-M   'P 1'
#
loop_
_entity.id
_entity.type
_entity.pdbx_description
1 polymer ?
#
loop_
_entity_poly.entity_id
_entity_poly.type
_entity_poly.pdbx_seq_one_letter_code
_entity_poly.pdbx_strand_id
1 'polypeptide(L)'
;MSNQKATPRMELVRVVMTPLGSAASNVFNMLNMMFFLTFCTEALNLNVVVVGVVMTAMRLFDGITDPIVGNIIDRTETRFGKFRPFLVIGSAILLGASFAIYVGSFAIPQSFRMVWVVLWYAVWVIGYTCMTTVNKCVLSVVTKNPKIRPVSGIAGGVYSTLIGAAVTVGIVPLLQKYGGLGSQQGWTAIIIAAFVLHLVCLLANLWAISAADKPENFQQGEKAESASLKDMVELVRINQPLRMLVLAASTDKIAATIQSACTVYFYVYGVQNLDMQPIVSAFSTPMSLIGAFVAGAVAVRYTCKRAYLMGAIANFVCEAILLVFRPFGEGTVVLFVALMASNMLFRRFSAQNTDPMIAEIIDYHKLKTGKFMPGKIGATFSLLDKVISAFGTSIVGIVMGACGYVAGAAPTTTLYVAVLLMYLGAPLLGDLCSIIGLKRYHITPEEYAAMYPQKSSS
;
A
#
# COMPACT_ATOMS: atom_id res chain seq x y z
N MET A 1 -38.85 -0.73 20.70
CA MET A 1 -38.05 0.50 20.56
C MET A 1 -37.70 0.70 19.10
N SER A 2 -38.07 1.82 18.54
CA SER A 2 -38.24 2.08 17.10
C SER A 2 -36.98 1.78 16.28
N ASN A 3 -37.16 0.91 15.30
CA ASN A 3 -36.24 0.70 14.19
C ASN A 3 -36.24 2.00 13.33
N GLN A 4 -35.49 3.03 13.74
CA GLN A 4 -35.27 4.19 12.89
C GLN A 4 -34.40 3.74 11.73
N LYS A 5 -35.04 3.39 10.60
CA LYS A 5 -34.34 3.28 9.31
C LYS A 5 -33.61 4.59 9.09
N ALA A 6 -32.28 4.56 9.06
CA ALA A 6 -31.48 5.74 8.77
C ALA A 6 -32.01 6.39 7.49
N THR A 7 -32.17 7.72 7.49
CA THR A 7 -32.55 8.42 6.27
C THR A 7 -31.50 8.12 5.17
N PRO A 8 -31.87 8.06 3.89
CA PRO A 8 -30.93 7.77 2.80
C PRO A 8 -29.68 8.67 2.82
N ARG A 9 -29.83 9.92 3.28
CA ARG A 9 -28.72 10.85 3.51
C ARG A 9 -27.75 10.38 4.59
N MET A 10 -28.26 9.88 5.70
CA MET A 10 -27.42 9.42 6.82
C MET A 10 -26.64 8.13 6.45
N GLU A 11 -27.24 7.23 5.69
CA GLU A 11 -26.57 6.03 5.17
C GLU A 11 -25.41 6.43 4.24
N LEU A 12 -25.62 7.37 3.33
CA LEU A 12 -24.57 7.87 2.45
C LEU A 12 -23.39 8.49 3.22
N VAL A 13 -23.68 9.34 4.24
CA VAL A 13 -22.65 9.94 5.10
C VAL A 13 -21.81 8.86 5.79
N ARG A 14 -22.46 7.82 6.32
CA ARG A 14 -21.76 6.71 6.98
C ARG A 14 -20.89 5.93 5.99
N VAL A 15 -21.40 5.66 4.79
CA VAL A 15 -20.63 4.99 3.72
C VAL A 15 -19.40 5.79 3.31
N VAL A 16 -19.50 7.12 3.21
CA VAL A 16 -18.37 8.00 2.92
C VAL A 16 -17.37 8.02 4.08
N MET A 17 -17.82 8.00 5.33
CA MET A 17 -16.91 8.07 6.49
C MET A 17 -16.30 6.71 6.88
N THR A 18 -16.87 5.58 6.45
CA THR A 18 -16.33 4.25 6.75
C THR A 18 -14.85 4.09 6.34
N PRO A 19 -14.37 4.53 5.16
CA PRO A 19 -12.97 4.38 4.79
C PRO A 19 -11.97 5.18 5.62
N LEU A 20 -12.42 6.09 6.51
CA LEU A 20 -11.54 6.76 7.45
C LEU A 20 -10.85 5.80 8.43
N GLY A 21 -11.40 4.61 8.66
CA GLY A 21 -10.71 3.54 9.40
C GLY A 21 -9.44 3.07 8.68
N SER A 22 -9.53 2.86 7.38
CA SER A 22 -8.35 2.55 6.56
C SER A 22 -7.40 3.74 6.48
N ALA A 23 -7.93 4.95 6.41
CA ALA A 23 -7.15 6.17 6.44
C ALA A 23 -6.34 6.30 7.75
N ALA A 24 -6.95 6.03 8.90
CA ALA A 24 -6.29 6.03 10.20
C ALA A 24 -5.10 5.07 10.24
N SER A 25 -5.27 3.81 9.81
CA SER A 25 -4.16 2.83 9.76
C SER A 25 -3.09 3.21 8.74
N ASN A 26 -3.46 3.84 7.61
CA ASN A 26 -2.55 4.25 6.56
C ASN A 26 -1.59 5.37 6.97
N VAL A 27 -1.93 6.23 7.95
CA VAL A 27 -1.01 7.25 8.47
C VAL A 27 0.32 6.60 8.89
N PHE A 28 0.26 5.60 9.77
CA PHE A 28 1.45 4.92 10.29
C PHE A 28 2.06 3.94 9.27
N ASN A 29 1.24 3.34 8.40
CA ASN A 29 1.74 2.47 7.34
C ASN A 29 2.61 3.26 6.34
N MET A 30 2.17 4.43 5.91
CA MET A 30 2.95 5.31 5.02
C MET A 30 4.25 5.78 5.69
N LEU A 31 4.18 6.16 6.98
CA LEU A 31 5.36 6.50 7.76
C LEU A 31 6.37 5.35 7.76
N ASN A 32 5.93 4.13 8.07
CA ASN A 32 6.80 2.97 8.10
C ASN A 32 7.34 2.59 6.71
N MET A 33 6.52 2.67 5.66
CA MET A 33 6.96 2.32 4.31
C MET A 33 8.08 3.23 3.80
N MET A 34 8.00 4.53 4.10
CA MET A 34 8.88 5.52 3.50
C MET A 34 10.04 5.93 4.42
N PHE A 35 9.82 5.94 5.73
CA PHE A 35 10.76 6.58 6.65
C PHE A 35 11.33 5.64 7.72
N PHE A 36 10.78 4.44 7.91
CA PHE A 36 11.23 3.55 8.98
C PHE A 36 12.70 3.11 8.81
N LEU A 37 13.09 2.73 7.59
CA LEU A 37 14.48 2.37 7.30
C LEU A 37 15.42 3.55 7.61
N THR A 38 15.08 4.74 7.12
CA THR A 38 15.83 5.97 7.37
C THR A 38 15.87 6.34 8.86
N PHE A 39 14.73 6.21 9.56
CA PHE A 39 14.69 6.43 11.01
C PHE A 39 15.66 5.50 11.75
N CYS A 40 15.63 4.21 11.44
CA CYS A 40 16.51 3.24 12.09
C CYS A 40 18.00 3.49 11.80
N THR A 41 18.33 3.92 10.58
CA THR A 41 19.72 4.13 10.15
C THR A 41 20.25 5.50 10.56
N GLU A 42 19.51 6.57 10.30
CA GLU A 42 19.99 7.96 10.53
C GLU A 42 19.76 8.43 11.97
N ALA A 43 18.64 8.06 12.61
CA ALA A 43 18.34 8.51 13.95
C ALA A 43 18.82 7.53 15.04
N LEU A 44 18.73 6.22 14.79
CA LEU A 44 19.13 5.21 15.79
C LEU A 44 20.52 4.62 15.52
N ASN A 45 21.14 4.93 14.38
CA ASN A 45 22.44 4.42 13.95
C ASN A 45 22.51 2.88 13.92
N LEU A 46 21.44 2.24 13.42
CA LEU A 46 21.34 0.80 13.27
C LEU A 46 21.84 0.34 11.90
N ASN A 47 22.31 -0.91 11.82
CA ASN A 47 22.79 -1.48 10.56
C ASN A 47 21.67 -1.62 9.52
N VAL A 48 21.85 -0.98 8.36
CA VAL A 48 20.86 -0.90 7.29
C VAL A 48 20.46 -2.28 6.73
N VAL A 49 21.40 -3.22 6.66
CA VAL A 49 21.15 -4.58 6.16
C VAL A 49 20.22 -5.32 7.11
N VAL A 50 20.53 -5.28 8.42
CA VAL A 50 19.73 -5.95 9.45
C VAL A 50 18.33 -5.36 9.50
N VAL A 51 18.19 -4.03 9.47
CA VAL A 51 16.87 -3.37 9.44
C VAL A 51 16.06 -3.77 8.20
N GLY A 52 16.68 -3.82 7.02
CA GLY A 52 16.01 -4.27 5.79
C GLY A 52 15.50 -5.72 5.88
N VAL A 53 16.30 -6.62 6.46
CA VAL A 53 15.89 -8.02 6.70
C VAL A 53 14.74 -8.09 7.72
N VAL A 54 14.81 -7.32 8.81
CA VAL A 54 13.74 -7.22 9.82
C VAL A 54 12.44 -6.74 9.18
N MET A 55 12.47 -5.70 8.35
CA MET A 55 11.28 -5.21 7.65
C MET A 55 10.66 -6.29 6.75
N THR A 56 11.47 -7.09 6.07
CA THR A 56 10.99 -8.24 5.28
C THR A 56 10.36 -9.30 6.17
N ALA A 57 11.02 -9.69 7.27
CA ALA A 57 10.49 -10.66 8.22
C ALA A 57 9.14 -10.21 8.80
N MET A 58 9.00 -8.92 9.13
CA MET A 58 7.75 -8.36 9.66
C MET A 58 6.63 -8.34 8.61
N ARG A 59 6.93 -8.15 7.33
CA ARG A 59 5.93 -8.30 6.25
C ARG A 59 5.46 -9.72 6.05
N LEU A 60 6.37 -10.69 6.17
CA LEU A 60 5.99 -12.11 6.14
C LEU A 60 5.16 -12.47 7.38
N PHE A 61 5.53 -11.93 8.55
CA PHE A 61 4.77 -12.08 9.79
C PHE A 61 3.34 -11.50 9.66
N ASP A 62 3.18 -10.32 9.02
CA ASP A 62 1.86 -9.75 8.70
C ASP A 62 1.01 -10.72 7.85
N GLY A 63 1.61 -11.37 6.87
CA GLY A 63 0.92 -12.40 6.07
C GLY A 63 0.41 -13.59 6.87
N ILE A 64 1.09 -13.96 7.95
CA ILE A 64 0.70 -15.05 8.87
C ILE A 64 -0.36 -14.56 9.87
N THR A 65 -0.25 -13.34 10.34
CA THR A 65 -1.18 -12.77 11.34
C THR A 65 -2.55 -12.44 10.75
N ASP A 66 -2.65 -12.08 9.47
CA ASP A 66 -3.92 -11.76 8.78
C ASP A 66 -5.01 -12.84 8.99
N PRO A 67 -4.78 -14.14 8.65
CA PRO A 67 -5.80 -15.18 8.83
C PRO A 67 -6.08 -15.50 10.30
N ILE A 68 -5.08 -15.36 11.19
CA ILE A 68 -5.24 -15.60 12.63
C ILE A 68 -6.19 -14.55 13.22
N VAL A 69 -5.90 -13.27 12.96
CA VAL A 69 -6.72 -12.15 13.44
C VAL A 69 -8.12 -12.20 12.81
N GLY A 70 -8.23 -12.52 11.51
CA GLY A 70 -9.51 -12.72 10.85
C GLY A 70 -10.38 -13.77 11.55
N ASN A 71 -9.80 -14.92 11.88
CA ASN A 71 -10.51 -16.00 12.60
C ASN A 71 -10.92 -15.58 14.03
N ILE A 72 -10.08 -14.79 14.73
CA ILE A 72 -10.43 -14.25 16.05
C ILE A 72 -11.62 -13.28 15.93
N ILE A 73 -11.58 -12.37 14.95
CA ILE A 73 -12.69 -11.43 14.70
C ILE A 73 -13.97 -12.19 14.38
N ASP A 74 -13.91 -13.24 13.56
CA ASP A 74 -15.09 -13.99 13.15
C ASP A 74 -15.76 -14.73 14.30
N ARG A 75 -14.99 -15.17 15.29
CA ARG A 75 -15.49 -15.89 16.48
C ARG A 75 -15.88 -14.97 17.63
N THR A 76 -15.56 -13.68 17.54
CA THR A 76 -15.79 -12.74 18.64
C THR A 76 -17.12 -12.03 18.47
N GLU A 77 -17.97 -12.12 19.49
CA GLU A 77 -19.20 -11.37 19.62
C GLU A 77 -19.17 -10.61 20.95
N THR A 78 -19.31 -9.28 20.91
CA THR A 78 -19.32 -8.48 22.13
C THR A 78 -20.56 -7.58 22.19
N ARG A 79 -20.92 -7.12 23.40
CA ARG A 79 -21.98 -6.15 23.61
C ARG A 79 -21.75 -4.80 22.90
N PHE A 80 -20.51 -4.50 22.55
CA PHE A 80 -20.12 -3.28 21.83
C PHE A 80 -20.11 -3.42 20.30
N GLY A 81 -20.47 -4.59 19.79
CA GLY A 81 -20.38 -4.96 18.39
C GLY A 81 -19.23 -5.95 18.13
N LYS A 82 -19.07 -6.32 16.87
CA LYS A 82 -18.03 -7.24 16.41
C LYS A 82 -16.74 -6.52 16.02
N PHE A 83 -16.87 -5.38 15.36
CA PHE A 83 -15.75 -4.68 14.73
C PHE A 83 -15.14 -3.57 15.58
N ARG A 84 -15.97 -2.81 16.32
CA ARG A 84 -15.51 -1.68 17.13
C ARG A 84 -14.44 -2.03 18.18
N PRO A 85 -14.55 -3.14 18.94
CA PRO A 85 -13.50 -3.51 19.91
C PRO A 85 -12.15 -3.70 19.26
N PHE A 86 -12.09 -4.37 18.09
CA PHE A 86 -10.84 -4.61 17.38
C PHE A 86 -10.24 -3.33 16.79
N LEU A 87 -11.05 -2.37 16.34
CA LEU A 87 -10.54 -1.06 15.90
C LEU A 87 -9.93 -0.28 17.06
N VAL A 88 -10.56 -0.29 18.23
CA VAL A 88 -10.06 0.43 19.43
C VAL A 88 -8.79 -0.23 19.97
N ILE A 89 -8.82 -1.56 20.17
CA ILE A 89 -7.66 -2.32 20.66
C ILE A 89 -6.51 -2.27 19.65
N GLY A 90 -6.80 -2.53 18.37
CA GLY A 90 -5.81 -2.45 17.30
C GLY A 90 -5.17 -1.07 17.19
N SER A 91 -5.98 -0.01 17.31
CA SER A 91 -5.49 1.37 17.36
C SER A 91 -4.60 1.63 18.58
N ALA A 92 -5.01 1.22 19.78
CA ALA A 92 -4.23 1.41 20.98
C ALA A 92 -2.86 0.70 20.89
N ILE A 93 -2.83 -0.54 20.37
CA ILE A 93 -1.61 -1.30 20.12
C ILE A 93 -0.74 -0.58 19.08
N LEU A 94 -1.31 -0.17 17.95
CA LEU A 94 -0.60 0.54 16.88
C LEU A 94 0.03 1.83 17.36
N LEU A 95 -0.73 2.65 18.10
CA LEU A 95 -0.27 3.92 18.65
C LEU A 95 0.84 3.72 19.69
N GLY A 96 0.62 2.80 20.64
CA GLY A 96 1.62 2.48 21.69
C GLY A 96 2.91 1.95 21.09
N ALA A 97 2.84 1.04 20.12
CA ALA A 97 4.00 0.51 19.43
C ALA A 97 4.72 1.57 18.60
N SER A 98 3.99 2.44 17.88
CA SER A 98 4.60 3.55 17.15
C SER A 98 5.32 4.52 18.07
N PHE A 99 4.75 4.86 19.22
CA PHE A 99 5.40 5.69 20.23
C PHE A 99 6.66 5.02 20.77
N ALA A 100 6.59 3.74 21.12
CA ALA A 100 7.73 2.98 21.62
C ALA A 100 8.88 2.90 20.60
N ILE A 101 8.56 2.76 19.29
CA ILE A 101 9.56 2.73 18.21
C ILE A 101 10.17 4.12 18.03
N TYR A 102 9.37 5.12 17.67
CA TYR A 102 9.88 6.41 17.18
C TYR A 102 10.32 7.38 18.29
N VAL A 103 9.84 7.20 19.51
CA VAL A 103 10.18 8.05 20.66
C VAL A 103 10.95 7.26 21.72
N GLY A 104 10.42 6.10 22.12
CA GLY A 104 11.02 5.28 23.19
C GLY A 104 12.43 4.76 22.85
N SER A 105 12.73 4.48 21.58
CA SER A 105 14.01 3.95 21.13
C SER A 105 15.21 4.84 21.47
N PHE A 106 15.01 6.15 21.61
CA PHE A 106 16.07 7.07 21.96
C PHE A 106 16.56 6.90 23.43
N ALA A 107 15.67 6.46 24.32
CA ALA A 107 16.01 6.19 25.72
C ALA A 107 16.72 4.84 25.92
N ILE A 108 16.74 3.96 24.89
CA ILE A 108 17.30 2.62 24.97
C ILE A 108 18.81 2.67 24.65
N PRO A 109 19.68 1.97 25.44
CA PRO A 109 21.09 1.82 25.11
C PRO A 109 21.30 1.22 23.72
N GLN A 110 22.34 1.67 23.00
CA GLN A 110 22.62 1.29 21.60
C GLN A 110 22.61 -0.22 21.38
N SER A 111 23.16 -0.99 22.34
CA SER A 111 23.23 -2.46 22.24
C SER A 111 21.87 -3.15 22.21
N PHE A 112 20.85 -2.54 22.77
CA PHE A 112 19.50 -3.12 22.87
C PHE A 112 18.48 -2.50 21.88
N ARG A 113 18.86 -1.42 21.19
CA ARG A 113 17.93 -0.71 20.27
C ARG A 113 17.36 -1.61 19.17
N MET A 114 18.19 -2.48 18.58
CA MET A 114 17.72 -3.40 17.54
C MET A 114 16.65 -4.35 18.07
N VAL A 115 16.89 -4.98 19.22
CA VAL A 115 15.92 -5.90 19.84
C VAL A 115 14.63 -5.15 20.20
N TRP A 116 14.75 -3.95 20.76
CA TRP A 116 13.62 -3.09 21.08
C TRP A 116 12.76 -2.79 19.85
N VAL A 117 13.39 -2.35 18.76
CA VAL A 117 12.70 -2.03 17.50
C VAL A 117 12.01 -3.25 16.92
N VAL A 118 12.67 -4.42 16.89
CA VAL A 118 12.10 -5.68 16.38
C VAL A 118 10.86 -6.09 17.18
N LEU A 119 10.95 -6.06 18.51
CA LEU A 119 9.82 -6.44 19.37
C LEU A 119 8.61 -5.52 19.17
N TRP A 120 8.84 -4.21 19.21
CA TRP A 120 7.75 -3.26 19.05
C TRP A 120 7.22 -3.20 17.62
N TYR A 121 8.04 -3.51 16.60
CA TYR A 121 7.56 -3.64 15.25
C TYR A 121 6.65 -4.86 15.08
N ALA A 122 6.96 -5.99 15.71
CA ALA A 122 6.07 -7.14 15.73
C ALA A 122 4.71 -6.81 16.40
N VAL A 123 4.73 -6.10 17.54
CA VAL A 123 3.51 -5.60 18.21
C VAL A 123 2.74 -4.64 17.31
N TRP A 124 3.45 -3.73 16.61
CA TRP A 124 2.88 -2.81 15.64
C TRP A 124 2.13 -3.55 14.52
N VAL A 125 2.72 -4.61 13.96
CA VAL A 125 2.09 -5.44 12.91
C VAL A 125 0.76 -6.01 13.41
N ILE A 126 0.70 -6.55 14.63
CA ILE A 126 -0.55 -7.09 15.20
C ILE A 126 -1.63 -6.00 15.28
N GLY A 127 -1.31 -4.81 15.77
CA GLY A 127 -2.24 -3.68 15.82
C GLY A 127 -2.73 -3.26 14.44
N TYR A 128 -1.82 -3.18 13.47
CA TYR A 128 -2.11 -2.86 12.08
C TYR A 128 -3.03 -3.91 11.44
N THR A 129 -2.73 -5.19 11.60
CA THR A 129 -3.54 -6.31 11.08
C THR A 129 -4.95 -6.30 11.66
N CYS A 130 -5.11 -6.03 12.97
CA CYS A 130 -6.45 -5.88 13.59
C CYS A 130 -7.29 -4.82 12.90
N MET A 131 -6.72 -3.64 12.64
CA MET A 131 -7.43 -2.54 11.99
C MET A 131 -7.73 -2.84 10.53
N THR A 132 -6.75 -3.33 9.77
CA THR A 132 -6.90 -3.55 8.32
C THR A 132 -7.87 -4.68 8.00
N THR A 133 -7.89 -5.74 8.81
CA THR A 133 -8.84 -6.86 8.64
C THR A 133 -10.28 -6.38 8.86
N VAL A 134 -10.54 -5.60 9.92
CA VAL A 134 -11.85 -5.01 10.15
C VAL A 134 -12.26 -4.09 8.99
N ASN A 135 -11.36 -3.21 8.56
CA ASN A 135 -11.66 -2.24 7.50
C ASN A 135 -12.04 -2.89 6.16
N LYS A 136 -11.52 -4.09 5.87
CA LYS A 136 -11.91 -4.88 4.68
C LYS A 136 -13.35 -5.42 4.77
N CYS A 137 -13.82 -5.74 5.98
CA CYS A 137 -15.10 -6.41 6.19
C CYS A 137 -16.24 -5.45 6.53
N VAL A 138 -15.95 -4.34 7.20
CA VAL A 138 -16.96 -3.46 7.83
C VAL A 138 -17.95 -2.83 6.85
N LEU A 139 -17.54 -2.55 5.61
CA LEU A 139 -18.43 -1.96 4.60
C LEU A 139 -19.62 -2.86 4.26
N SER A 140 -19.46 -4.18 4.31
CA SER A 140 -20.54 -5.15 4.04
C SER A 140 -21.70 -5.04 5.04
N VAL A 141 -21.40 -4.57 6.25
CA VAL A 141 -22.37 -4.39 7.32
C VAL A 141 -22.98 -2.98 7.32
N VAL A 142 -22.18 -1.95 6.96
CA VAL A 142 -22.61 -0.54 6.94
C VAL A 142 -23.69 -0.32 5.89
N THR A 143 -23.59 -0.95 4.72
CA THR A 143 -24.61 -0.86 3.68
C THR A 143 -24.82 -2.15 2.91
N LYS A 144 -26.08 -2.50 2.71
CA LYS A 144 -26.52 -3.59 1.81
C LYS A 144 -26.84 -3.07 0.40
N ASN A 145 -26.83 -1.75 0.19
CA ASN A 145 -27.21 -1.14 -1.07
C ASN A 145 -26.02 -1.16 -2.07
N PRO A 146 -26.09 -1.94 -3.16
CA PRO A 146 -24.99 -2.06 -4.12
C PRO A 146 -24.72 -0.77 -4.89
N LYS A 147 -25.67 0.15 -4.98
CA LYS A 147 -25.52 1.42 -5.72
C LYS A 147 -24.64 2.44 -4.99
N ILE A 148 -24.60 2.41 -3.65
CA ILE A 148 -23.81 3.36 -2.86
C ILE A 148 -22.47 2.78 -2.38
N ARG A 149 -22.25 1.47 -2.42
CA ARG A 149 -20.96 0.84 -2.08
C ARG A 149 -19.77 1.43 -2.83
N PRO A 150 -19.82 1.70 -4.15
CA PRO A 150 -18.71 2.29 -4.88
C PRO A 150 -18.27 3.66 -4.37
N VAL A 151 -19.20 4.43 -3.75
CA VAL A 151 -18.90 5.73 -3.16
C VAL A 151 -17.86 5.62 -2.03
N SER A 152 -17.92 4.53 -1.25
CA SER A 152 -16.91 4.24 -0.22
C SER A 152 -15.51 4.05 -0.83
N GLY A 153 -15.41 3.36 -1.96
CA GLY A 153 -14.14 3.17 -2.68
C GLY A 153 -13.54 4.50 -3.14
N ILE A 154 -14.36 5.38 -3.73
CA ILE A 154 -13.95 6.71 -4.16
C ILE A 154 -13.47 7.53 -2.96
N ALA A 155 -14.25 7.58 -1.87
CA ALA A 155 -13.88 8.29 -0.65
C ALA A 155 -12.56 7.75 -0.06
N GLY A 156 -12.39 6.43 0.01
CA GLY A 156 -11.17 5.77 0.46
C GLY A 156 -9.94 6.13 -0.37
N GLY A 157 -10.09 6.21 -1.69
CA GLY A 157 -9.04 6.65 -2.61
C GLY A 157 -8.61 8.10 -2.35
N VAL A 158 -9.58 9.00 -2.14
CA VAL A 158 -9.31 10.41 -1.80
C VAL A 158 -8.59 10.51 -0.45
N TYR A 159 -9.10 9.84 0.61
CA TYR A 159 -8.47 9.88 1.93
C TYR A 159 -7.05 9.29 1.92
N SER A 160 -6.83 8.17 1.25
CA SER A 160 -5.51 7.56 1.11
C SER A 160 -4.52 8.51 0.41
N THR A 161 -4.98 9.24 -0.62
CA THR A 161 -4.14 10.22 -1.32
C THR A 161 -3.82 11.42 -0.45
N LEU A 162 -4.80 11.97 0.28
CA LEU A 162 -4.59 13.11 1.18
C LEU A 162 -3.65 12.75 2.33
N ILE A 163 -3.78 11.57 2.91
CA ILE A 163 -2.87 11.09 3.96
C ILE A 163 -1.47 10.86 3.40
N GLY A 164 -1.35 10.23 2.23
CA GLY A 164 -0.07 10.10 1.55
C GLY A 164 0.62 11.45 1.33
N ALA A 165 -0.13 12.45 0.88
CA ALA A 165 0.37 13.82 0.73
C ALA A 165 0.80 14.44 2.06
N ALA A 166 -0.01 14.32 3.11
CA ALA A 166 0.32 14.84 4.43
C ALA A 166 1.63 14.24 4.97
N VAL A 167 1.82 12.94 4.79
CA VAL A 167 3.06 12.23 5.19
C VAL A 167 4.25 12.68 4.34
N THR A 168 4.12 12.67 3.00
CA THR A 168 5.26 12.94 2.11
C THR A 168 5.66 14.42 2.05
N VAL A 169 4.69 15.33 2.14
CA VAL A 169 4.94 16.78 2.12
C VAL A 169 5.30 17.30 3.51
N GLY A 170 4.69 16.76 4.57
CA GLY A 170 4.79 17.30 5.92
C GLY A 170 6.01 16.85 6.72
N ILE A 171 6.49 15.60 6.53
CA ILE A 171 7.51 15.01 7.41
C ILE A 171 8.87 15.70 7.26
N VAL A 172 9.34 15.89 6.04
CA VAL A 172 10.68 16.45 5.78
C VAL A 172 10.84 17.87 6.33
N PRO A 173 9.93 18.83 6.03
CA PRO A 173 10.04 20.18 6.63
C PRO A 173 9.98 20.17 8.15
N LEU A 174 9.16 19.25 8.72
CA LEU A 174 9.07 19.13 10.17
C LEU A 174 10.39 18.60 10.79
N LEU A 175 11.02 17.61 10.17
CA LEU A 175 12.34 17.11 10.60
C LEU A 175 13.42 18.21 10.49
N GLN A 176 13.47 18.94 9.38
CA GLN A 176 14.44 20.01 9.18
C GLN A 176 14.31 21.13 10.21
N LYS A 177 13.05 21.50 10.53
CA LYS A 177 12.77 22.51 11.59
C LYS A 177 13.37 22.13 12.94
N TYR A 178 13.47 20.84 13.25
CA TYR A 178 13.96 20.32 14.53
C TYR A 178 15.37 19.72 14.47
N GLY A 179 16.14 19.98 13.42
CA GLY A 179 17.56 19.58 13.35
C GLY A 179 17.86 18.37 12.47
N GLY A 180 16.94 17.98 11.58
CA GLY A 180 17.16 16.96 10.55
C GLY A 180 16.75 15.54 10.92
N LEU A 181 17.19 14.56 10.12
CA LEU A 181 16.76 13.16 10.18
C LEU A 181 17.13 12.46 11.49
N GLY A 182 18.21 12.89 12.17
CA GLY A 182 18.64 12.34 13.45
C GLY A 182 17.92 12.91 14.68
N SER A 183 17.04 13.90 14.51
CA SER A 183 16.45 14.66 15.61
C SER A 183 15.36 13.89 16.35
N GLN A 184 15.58 13.59 17.64
CA GLN A 184 14.54 13.03 18.51
C GLN A 184 13.30 13.94 18.59
N GLN A 185 13.51 15.26 18.70
CA GLN A 185 12.40 16.22 18.78
C GLN A 185 11.57 16.22 17.50
N GLY A 186 12.23 16.13 16.33
CA GLY A 186 11.55 16.03 15.03
C GLY A 186 10.67 14.79 14.93
N TRP A 187 11.20 13.62 15.28
CA TRP A 187 10.42 12.37 15.26
C TRP A 187 9.28 12.38 16.28
N THR A 188 9.50 12.95 17.46
CA THR A 188 8.45 13.12 18.48
C THR A 188 7.29 13.99 17.94
N ALA A 189 7.62 15.11 17.30
CA ALA A 189 6.62 16.01 16.70
C ALA A 189 5.80 15.31 15.59
N ILE A 190 6.47 14.51 14.75
CA ILE A 190 5.83 13.72 13.70
C ILE A 190 4.85 12.71 14.31
N ILE A 191 5.26 11.97 15.33
CA ILE A 191 4.42 10.96 15.97
C ILE A 191 3.22 11.61 16.64
N ILE A 192 3.37 12.75 17.29
CA ILE A 192 2.23 13.48 17.89
C ILE A 192 1.26 13.93 16.79
N ALA A 193 1.75 14.51 15.69
CA ALA A 193 0.90 14.91 14.57
C ALA A 193 0.16 13.71 13.93
N ALA A 194 0.88 12.59 13.74
CA ALA A 194 0.31 11.35 13.24
C ALA A 194 -0.77 10.78 14.19
N PHE A 195 -0.56 10.85 15.51
CA PHE A 195 -1.55 10.46 16.52
C PHE A 195 -2.83 11.26 16.41
N VAL A 196 -2.73 12.58 16.33
CA VAL A 196 -3.89 13.46 16.22
C VAL A 196 -4.69 13.12 14.95
N LEU A 197 -4.00 13.00 13.81
CA LEU A 197 -4.63 12.65 12.54
C LEU A 197 -5.29 11.27 12.60
N HIS A 198 -4.61 10.28 13.14
CA HIS A 198 -5.12 8.93 13.33
C HIS A 198 -6.38 8.93 14.21
N LEU A 199 -6.36 9.61 15.35
CA LEU A 199 -7.49 9.64 16.28
C LEU A 199 -8.72 10.32 15.65
N VAL A 200 -8.53 11.42 14.92
CA VAL A 200 -9.64 12.08 14.20
C VAL A 200 -10.28 11.11 13.19
N CYS A 201 -9.47 10.44 12.38
CA CYS A 201 -9.96 9.46 11.40
C CYS A 201 -10.66 8.27 12.09
N LEU A 202 -10.06 7.75 13.18
CA LEU A 202 -10.62 6.63 13.93
C LEU A 202 -11.97 6.97 14.55
N LEU A 203 -12.09 8.12 15.22
CA LEU A 203 -13.34 8.54 15.86
C LEU A 203 -14.46 8.73 14.82
N ALA A 204 -14.16 9.32 13.68
CA ALA A 204 -15.09 9.46 12.56
C ALA A 204 -15.55 8.09 12.02
N ASN A 205 -14.62 7.13 11.88
CA ASN A 205 -14.95 5.76 11.46
C ASN A 205 -15.80 5.04 12.52
N LEU A 206 -15.44 5.10 13.80
CA LEU A 206 -16.21 4.48 14.89
C LEU A 206 -17.64 5.02 14.96
N TRP A 207 -17.81 6.33 14.73
CA TRP A 207 -19.13 6.93 14.61
C TRP A 207 -19.90 6.37 13.40
N ALA A 208 -19.24 6.28 12.23
CA ALA A 208 -19.88 5.79 11.01
C ALA A 208 -20.42 4.38 11.15
N ILE A 209 -19.64 3.48 11.77
CA ILE A 209 -20.02 2.06 11.92
C ILE A 209 -20.93 1.78 13.12
N SER A 210 -21.06 2.71 14.07
CA SER A 210 -21.73 2.50 15.35
C SER A 210 -23.17 1.98 15.26
N ALA A 211 -23.89 2.35 14.22
CA ALA A 211 -25.28 1.91 14.03
C ALA A 211 -25.42 0.57 13.32
N ALA A 212 -24.39 0.19 12.55
CA ALA A 212 -24.37 -1.03 11.74
C ALA A 212 -23.71 -2.20 12.49
N ASP A 213 -22.72 -1.91 13.34
CA ASP A 213 -21.97 -2.89 14.13
C ASP A 213 -22.77 -3.33 15.37
N LYS A 214 -23.85 -4.09 15.11
CA LYS A 214 -24.72 -4.67 16.14
C LYS A 214 -24.80 -6.17 15.95
N PRO A 215 -24.89 -6.98 17.04
CA PRO A 215 -24.94 -8.44 16.95
C PRO A 215 -26.05 -8.96 16.01
N GLU A 216 -27.16 -8.24 15.93
CA GLU A 216 -28.32 -8.58 15.09
C GLU A 216 -28.05 -8.56 13.57
N ASN A 217 -26.98 -7.88 13.13
CA ASN A 217 -26.63 -7.68 11.73
C ASN A 217 -25.62 -8.71 11.19
N PHE A 218 -25.09 -9.60 12.05
CA PHE A 218 -24.14 -10.61 11.65
C PHE A 218 -24.86 -11.89 11.24
N GLN A 219 -24.99 -12.12 9.93
CA GLN A 219 -25.34 -13.43 9.43
C GLN A 219 -24.09 -14.32 9.56
N GLN A 220 -24.28 -15.54 10.08
CA GLN A 220 -23.26 -16.59 10.04
C GLN A 220 -22.90 -16.81 8.56
N GLY A 221 -21.80 -16.20 8.10
CA GLY A 221 -21.29 -16.40 6.76
C GLY A 221 -20.83 -17.84 6.64
N GLU A 222 -21.09 -18.47 5.48
CA GLU A 222 -20.46 -19.74 5.11
C GLU A 222 -18.95 -19.60 5.34
N LYS A 223 -18.36 -20.56 6.08
CA LYS A 223 -16.93 -20.61 6.32
C LYS A 223 -16.22 -20.63 4.98
N ALA A 224 -15.50 -19.56 4.65
CA ALA A 224 -14.61 -19.58 3.51
C ALA A 224 -13.64 -20.74 3.68
N GLU A 225 -13.72 -21.75 2.82
CA GLU A 225 -12.77 -22.86 2.83
C GLU A 225 -11.36 -22.28 2.67
N SER A 226 -10.50 -22.54 3.65
CA SER A 226 -9.09 -22.15 3.59
C SER A 226 -8.42 -22.90 2.44
N ALA A 227 -7.99 -22.17 1.42
CA ALA A 227 -7.27 -22.76 0.30
C ALA A 227 -5.93 -23.33 0.79
N SER A 228 -5.67 -24.62 0.50
CA SER A 228 -4.37 -25.23 0.77
C SER A 228 -3.29 -24.59 -0.13
N LEU A 229 -2.06 -24.47 0.36
CA LEU A 229 -0.92 -24.00 -0.44
C LEU A 229 -0.74 -24.80 -1.75
N LYS A 230 -1.04 -26.11 -1.71
CA LYS A 230 -1.00 -26.96 -2.91
C LYS A 230 -2.01 -26.52 -3.96
N ASP A 231 -3.25 -26.19 -3.53
CA ASP A 231 -4.30 -25.72 -4.43
C ASP A 231 -3.93 -24.39 -5.06
N MET A 232 -3.26 -23.50 -4.30
CA MET A 232 -2.81 -22.20 -4.81
C MET A 232 -1.73 -22.35 -5.90
N VAL A 233 -0.76 -23.24 -5.68
CA VAL A 233 0.30 -23.52 -6.67
C VAL A 233 -0.31 -24.15 -7.94
N GLU A 234 -1.24 -25.08 -7.80
CA GLU A 234 -1.94 -25.69 -8.93
C GLU A 234 -2.76 -24.67 -9.72
N LEU A 235 -3.45 -23.76 -9.02
CA LEU A 235 -4.22 -22.67 -9.63
C LEU A 235 -3.33 -21.76 -10.50
N VAL A 236 -2.18 -21.36 -10.00
CA VAL A 236 -1.19 -20.55 -10.75
C VAL A 236 -0.65 -21.32 -11.94
N ARG A 237 -0.43 -22.64 -11.80
CA ARG A 237 0.09 -23.49 -12.88
C ARG A 237 -0.93 -23.67 -14.03
N ILE A 238 -2.20 -23.84 -13.71
CA ILE A 238 -3.27 -24.11 -14.69
C ILE A 238 -3.77 -22.81 -15.34
N ASN A 239 -3.88 -21.72 -14.57
CA ASN A 239 -4.46 -20.46 -15.04
C ASN A 239 -3.40 -19.51 -15.59
N GLN A 240 -3.21 -19.53 -16.91
CA GLN A 240 -2.22 -18.68 -17.60
C GLN A 240 -2.47 -17.18 -17.41
N PRO A 241 -3.70 -16.62 -17.52
CA PRO A 241 -3.95 -15.22 -17.21
C PRO A 241 -3.59 -14.83 -15.76
N LEU A 242 -3.88 -15.68 -14.77
CA LEU A 242 -3.51 -15.45 -13.39
C LEU A 242 -1.98 -15.35 -13.23
N ARG A 243 -1.25 -16.29 -13.81
CA ARG A 243 0.22 -16.31 -13.76
C ARG A 243 0.84 -15.06 -14.38
N MET A 244 0.29 -14.58 -15.50
CA MET A 244 0.79 -13.38 -16.16
C MET A 244 0.44 -12.10 -15.41
N LEU A 245 -0.73 -12.03 -14.79
CA LEU A 245 -1.10 -10.91 -13.94
C LEU A 245 -0.28 -10.88 -12.65
N VAL A 246 -0.04 -12.04 -12.02
CA VAL A 246 0.86 -12.14 -10.85
C VAL A 246 2.25 -11.64 -11.22
N LEU A 247 2.81 -12.08 -12.37
CA LEU A 247 4.11 -11.58 -12.82
C LEU A 247 4.11 -10.06 -12.96
N ALA A 248 3.12 -9.47 -13.63
CA ALA A 248 3.05 -8.03 -13.85
C ALA A 248 2.86 -7.26 -12.53
N ALA A 249 1.85 -7.60 -11.74
CA ALA A 249 1.49 -6.84 -10.55
C ALA A 249 2.51 -7.01 -9.41
N SER A 250 3.05 -8.23 -9.21
CA SER A 250 4.01 -8.46 -8.13
C SER A 250 5.39 -7.85 -8.42
N THR A 251 5.81 -7.79 -9.69
CA THR A 251 7.04 -7.08 -10.05
C THR A 251 6.90 -5.57 -9.93
N ASP A 252 5.76 -5.00 -10.29
CA ASP A 252 5.44 -3.59 -10.03
C ASP A 252 5.41 -3.30 -8.52
N LYS A 253 4.83 -4.20 -7.73
CA LYS A 253 4.74 -4.05 -6.28
C LYS A 253 6.08 -4.12 -5.57
N ILE A 254 6.97 -5.07 -5.92
CA ILE A 254 8.32 -5.12 -5.35
C ILE A 254 9.13 -3.88 -5.71
N ALA A 255 9.03 -3.42 -6.96
CA ALA A 255 9.65 -2.19 -7.43
C ALA A 255 9.14 -0.97 -6.65
N ALA A 256 7.83 -0.87 -6.45
CA ALA A 256 7.21 0.17 -5.61
C ALA A 256 7.70 0.13 -4.15
N THR A 257 7.92 -1.06 -3.61
CA THR A 257 8.45 -1.24 -2.25
C THR A 257 9.91 -0.79 -2.15
N ILE A 258 10.74 -1.16 -3.12
CA ILE A 258 12.14 -0.71 -3.22
C ILE A 258 12.18 0.82 -3.33
N GLN A 259 11.41 1.40 -4.25
CA GLN A 259 11.33 2.84 -4.45
C GLN A 259 10.89 3.57 -3.17
N SER A 260 9.85 3.09 -2.50
CA SER A 260 9.35 3.69 -1.27
C SER A 260 10.38 3.66 -0.15
N ALA A 261 11.04 2.53 0.07
CA ALA A 261 12.09 2.40 1.09
C ALA A 261 13.36 3.21 0.76
N CYS A 262 13.64 3.42 -0.54
CA CYS A 262 14.79 4.18 -1.02
C CYS A 262 14.51 5.69 -1.16
N THR A 263 13.27 6.15 -0.96
CA THR A 263 12.86 7.53 -1.27
C THR A 263 13.76 8.58 -0.62
N VAL A 264 13.96 8.53 0.69
CA VAL A 264 14.78 9.53 1.40
C VAL A 264 16.23 9.46 0.94
N TYR A 265 16.78 8.26 0.78
CA TYR A 265 18.15 8.07 0.29
C TYR A 265 18.33 8.63 -1.13
N PHE A 266 17.31 8.51 -1.98
CA PHE A 266 17.34 9.09 -3.32
C PHE A 266 17.45 10.62 -3.28
N TYR A 267 16.71 11.30 -2.41
CA TYR A 267 16.81 12.74 -2.30
C TYR A 267 18.09 13.20 -1.59
N VAL A 268 18.57 12.44 -0.59
CA VAL A 268 19.81 12.78 0.15
C VAL A 268 21.07 12.49 -0.69
N TYR A 269 21.16 11.29 -1.28
CA TYR A 269 22.38 10.82 -1.94
C TYR A 269 22.33 10.84 -3.47
N GLY A 270 21.13 10.76 -4.07
CA GLY A 270 20.93 10.81 -5.52
C GLY A 270 20.74 12.22 -6.04
N VAL A 271 19.72 12.92 -5.57
CA VAL A 271 19.43 14.32 -5.95
C VAL A 271 20.33 15.30 -5.18
N GLN A 272 20.83 14.90 -4.02
CA GLN A 272 21.62 15.71 -3.08
C GLN A 272 20.89 16.97 -2.59
N ASN A 273 19.55 16.89 -2.59
CA ASN A 273 18.68 17.95 -2.12
C ASN A 273 17.38 17.34 -1.55
N LEU A 274 17.32 17.24 -0.22
CA LEU A 274 16.19 16.66 0.48
C LEU A 274 14.93 17.56 0.38
N ASP A 275 15.09 18.89 0.21
CA ASP A 275 13.98 19.84 0.08
C ASP A 275 13.17 19.62 -1.18
N MET A 276 13.74 18.95 -2.18
CA MET A 276 13.02 18.57 -3.40
C MET A 276 11.93 17.52 -3.13
N GLN A 277 12.03 16.69 -2.09
CA GLN A 277 11.04 15.66 -1.81
C GLN A 277 9.64 16.22 -1.56
N PRO A 278 9.42 17.18 -0.64
CA PRO A 278 8.09 17.77 -0.44
C PRO A 278 7.59 18.53 -1.68
N ILE A 279 8.47 19.19 -2.42
CA ILE A 279 8.10 19.89 -3.67
C ILE A 279 7.56 18.89 -4.70
N VAL A 280 8.33 17.84 -5.01
CA VAL A 280 7.90 16.77 -5.93
C VAL A 280 6.61 16.12 -5.45
N SER A 281 6.46 15.85 -4.17
CA SER A 281 5.25 15.24 -3.60
C SER A 281 4.03 16.13 -3.75
N ALA A 282 4.17 17.44 -3.55
CA ALA A 282 3.09 18.43 -3.71
C ALA A 282 2.54 18.45 -5.15
N PHE A 283 3.41 18.36 -6.15
CA PHE A 283 2.99 18.30 -7.56
C PHE A 283 2.52 16.91 -8.00
N SER A 284 3.10 15.85 -7.44
CA SER A 284 2.76 14.47 -7.79
C SER A 284 1.39 14.04 -7.23
N THR A 285 0.96 14.58 -6.09
CA THR A 285 -0.32 14.23 -5.47
C THR A 285 -1.53 14.52 -6.35
N PRO A 286 -1.71 15.76 -6.91
CA PRO A 286 -2.80 16.04 -7.84
C PRO A 286 -2.72 15.17 -9.10
N MET A 287 -1.51 14.94 -9.65
CA MET A 287 -1.33 14.08 -10.82
C MET A 287 -1.72 12.63 -10.55
N SER A 288 -1.50 12.14 -9.35
CA SER A 288 -1.96 10.81 -8.90
C SER A 288 -3.50 10.71 -8.90
N LEU A 289 -4.22 11.75 -8.46
CA LEU A 289 -5.69 11.80 -8.52
C LEU A 289 -6.19 11.85 -9.97
N ILE A 290 -5.63 12.73 -10.79
CA ILE A 290 -5.94 12.80 -12.22
C ILE A 290 -5.70 11.45 -12.89
N GLY A 291 -4.57 10.80 -12.57
CA GLY A 291 -4.21 9.48 -13.09
C GLY A 291 -5.24 8.41 -12.78
N ALA A 292 -5.84 8.41 -11.59
CA ALA A 292 -6.88 7.47 -11.22
C ALA A 292 -8.15 7.62 -12.09
N PHE A 293 -8.58 8.86 -12.34
CA PHE A 293 -9.73 9.12 -13.22
C PHE A 293 -9.42 8.77 -14.68
N VAL A 294 -8.26 9.17 -15.19
CA VAL A 294 -7.84 8.89 -16.57
C VAL A 294 -7.68 7.39 -16.79
N ALA A 295 -7.05 6.67 -15.84
CA ALA A 295 -6.91 5.22 -15.91
C ALA A 295 -8.27 4.50 -15.98
N GLY A 296 -9.23 4.93 -15.14
CA GLY A 296 -10.60 4.40 -15.19
C GLY A 296 -11.31 4.69 -16.51
N ALA A 297 -11.23 5.92 -17.02
CA ALA A 297 -11.83 6.29 -18.31
C ALA A 297 -11.22 5.50 -19.48
N VAL A 298 -9.91 5.31 -19.50
CA VAL A 298 -9.21 4.50 -20.51
C VAL A 298 -9.62 3.02 -20.42
N ALA A 299 -9.75 2.49 -19.20
CA ALA A 299 -10.17 1.11 -18.99
C ALA A 299 -11.60 0.85 -19.49
N VAL A 300 -12.52 1.80 -19.25
CA VAL A 300 -13.91 1.74 -19.75
C VAL A 300 -13.95 1.80 -21.29
N ARG A 301 -13.13 2.66 -21.90
CA ARG A 301 -13.14 2.86 -23.36
C ARG A 301 -12.48 1.69 -24.14
N TYR A 302 -11.46 1.08 -23.55
CA TYR A 302 -10.67 0.03 -24.23
C TYR A 302 -10.80 -1.32 -23.50
N THR A 303 -9.97 -1.58 -22.53
CA THR A 303 -9.99 -2.73 -21.59
C THR A 303 -9.05 -2.45 -20.43
N CYS A 304 -9.24 -3.13 -19.29
CA CYS A 304 -8.32 -3.03 -18.14
C CYS A 304 -6.88 -3.42 -18.52
N LYS A 305 -6.71 -4.49 -19.33
CA LYS A 305 -5.40 -4.92 -19.85
C LYS A 305 -4.72 -3.82 -20.67
N ARG A 306 -5.44 -3.18 -21.61
CA ARG A 306 -4.86 -2.11 -22.45
C ARG A 306 -4.53 -0.88 -21.64
N ALA A 307 -5.41 -0.48 -20.71
CA ALA A 307 -5.13 0.64 -19.81
C ALA A 307 -3.86 0.40 -18.99
N TYR A 308 -3.74 -0.76 -18.33
CA TYR A 308 -2.55 -1.11 -17.59
C TYR A 308 -1.28 -1.07 -18.47
N LEU A 309 -1.34 -1.70 -19.66
CA LEU A 309 -0.19 -1.73 -20.59
C LEU A 309 0.23 -0.32 -21.04
N MET A 310 -0.73 0.56 -21.35
CA MET A 310 -0.44 1.96 -21.72
C MET A 310 0.24 2.71 -20.57
N GLY A 311 -0.26 2.52 -19.35
CA GLY A 311 0.35 3.10 -18.14
C GLY A 311 1.78 2.62 -17.93
N ALA A 312 2.01 1.31 -18.00
CA ALA A 312 3.35 0.71 -17.82
C ALA A 312 4.34 1.20 -18.88
N ILE A 313 3.94 1.32 -20.16
CA ILE A 313 4.81 1.85 -21.22
C ILE A 313 5.13 3.32 -20.97
N ALA A 314 4.12 4.14 -20.63
CA ALA A 314 4.34 5.57 -20.39
C ALA A 314 5.22 5.80 -19.15
N ASN A 315 5.01 5.02 -18.08
CA ASN A 315 5.83 5.05 -16.88
C ASN A 315 7.29 4.66 -17.17
N PHE A 316 7.48 3.55 -17.89
CA PHE A 316 8.80 3.09 -18.34
C PHE A 316 9.57 4.20 -19.08
N VAL A 317 8.91 4.93 -19.99
CA VAL A 317 9.54 6.04 -20.73
C VAL A 317 9.92 7.18 -19.79
N CYS A 318 9.05 7.57 -18.86
CA CYS A 318 9.36 8.62 -17.88
C CYS A 318 10.55 8.24 -17.00
N GLU A 319 10.60 7.00 -16.52
CA GLU A 319 11.70 6.52 -15.66
C GLU A 319 13.01 6.36 -16.44
N ALA A 320 12.94 5.91 -17.69
CA ALA A 320 14.13 5.85 -18.57
C ALA A 320 14.72 7.25 -18.81
N ILE A 321 13.87 8.25 -19.06
CA ILE A 321 14.31 9.64 -19.22
C ILE A 321 14.96 10.14 -17.92
N LEU A 322 14.35 9.91 -16.76
CA LEU A 322 14.91 10.31 -15.46
C LEU A 322 16.25 9.64 -15.18
N LEU A 323 16.40 8.36 -15.51
CA LEU A 323 17.63 7.61 -15.25
C LEU A 323 18.77 8.03 -16.18
N VAL A 324 18.48 8.28 -17.47
CA VAL A 324 19.48 8.63 -18.49
C VAL A 324 19.91 10.10 -18.37
N PHE A 325 18.95 11.03 -18.35
CA PHE A 325 19.25 12.46 -18.38
C PHE A 325 19.55 13.06 -17.01
N ARG A 326 19.10 12.43 -15.92
CA ARG A 326 19.34 12.86 -14.52
C ARG A 326 19.12 14.37 -14.33
N PRO A 327 17.91 14.89 -14.59
CA PRO A 327 17.65 16.33 -14.60
C PRO A 327 17.54 16.88 -13.16
N PHE A 328 18.60 16.72 -12.33
CA PHE A 328 18.60 17.08 -10.91
C PHE A 328 19.23 18.45 -10.63
N GLY A 329 19.80 19.10 -11.63
CA GLY A 329 20.43 20.42 -11.53
C GLY A 329 19.40 21.57 -11.49
N GLU A 330 19.81 22.74 -10.97
CA GLU A 330 18.94 23.92 -10.81
C GLU A 330 18.20 24.31 -12.08
N GLY A 331 18.85 24.25 -13.25
CA GLY A 331 18.24 24.60 -14.55
C GLY A 331 17.23 23.56 -15.07
N THR A 332 17.14 22.37 -14.47
CA THR A 332 16.29 21.26 -14.92
C THR A 332 15.23 20.82 -13.91
N VAL A 333 15.10 21.55 -12.80
CA VAL A 333 14.16 21.25 -11.71
C VAL A 333 12.72 21.10 -12.21
N VAL A 334 12.27 21.97 -13.11
CA VAL A 334 10.91 21.90 -13.67
C VAL A 334 10.70 20.61 -14.44
N LEU A 335 11.68 20.19 -15.25
CA LEU A 335 11.62 18.92 -15.98
C LEU A 335 11.61 17.72 -15.01
N PHE A 336 12.44 17.76 -13.96
CA PHE A 336 12.48 16.74 -12.93
C PHE A 336 11.12 16.57 -12.25
N VAL A 337 10.56 17.68 -11.75
CA VAL A 337 9.25 17.68 -11.08
C VAL A 337 8.13 17.21 -12.01
N ALA A 338 8.14 17.67 -13.28
CA ALA A 338 7.16 17.27 -14.28
C ALA A 338 7.22 15.76 -14.59
N LEU A 339 8.41 15.18 -14.75
CA LEU A 339 8.59 13.76 -14.99
C LEU A 339 8.17 12.92 -13.78
N MET A 340 8.54 13.34 -12.56
CA MET A 340 8.13 12.66 -11.33
C MET A 340 6.60 12.73 -11.12
N ALA A 341 5.97 13.84 -11.41
CA ALA A 341 4.52 14.00 -11.36
C ALA A 341 3.81 13.12 -12.41
N SER A 342 4.36 13.06 -13.63
CA SER A 342 3.87 12.18 -14.71
C SER A 342 4.00 10.69 -14.34
N ASN A 343 5.11 10.30 -13.71
CA ASN A 343 5.31 8.95 -13.18
C ASN A 343 4.18 8.57 -12.21
N MET A 344 3.83 9.43 -11.24
CA MET A 344 2.74 9.18 -10.31
C MET A 344 1.37 9.09 -10.99
N LEU A 345 1.15 9.82 -12.07
CA LEU A 345 -0.06 9.70 -12.90
C LEU A 345 -0.15 8.31 -13.55
N PHE A 346 0.92 7.88 -14.23
CA PHE A 346 0.90 6.63 -14.99
C PHE A 346 0.91 5.38 -14.10
N ARG A 347 1.52 5.42 -12.94
CA ARG A 347 1.45 4.34 -11.94
C ARG A 347 0.04 4.05 -11.44
N ARG A 348 -0.89 4.99 -11.54
CA ARG A 348 -2.30 4.74 -11.21
C ARG A 348 -2.98 3.78 -12.18
N PHE A 349 -2.47 3.66 -13.39
CA PHE A 349 -3.02 2.73 -14.38
C PHE A 349 -2.85 1.28 -13.96
N SER A 350 -1.71 0.91 -13.38
CA SER A 350 -1.51 -0.45 -12.84
C SER A 350 -2.37 -0.68 -11.61
N ALA A 351 -2.31 0.20 -10.63
CA ALA A 351 -3.03 0.06 -9.37
C ALA A 351 -4.56 0.00 -9.55
N GLN A 352 -5.12 0.79 -10.49
CA GLN A 352 -6.57 0.87 -10.72
C GLN A 352 -7.12 -0.33 -11.49
N ASN A 353 -6.30 -0.99 -12.33
CA ASN A 353 -6.76 -2.03 -13.23
C ASN A 353 -6.47 -3.46 -12.74
N THR A 354 -5.69 -3.63 -11.68
CA THR A 354 -5.33 -4.96 -11.15
C THR A 354 -6.55 -5.70 -10.60
N ASP A 355 -7.36 -5.08 -9.74
CA ASP A 355 -8.54 -5.73 -9.14
C ASP A 355 -9.61 -6.10 -10.17
N PRO A 356 -9.97 -5.23 -11.15
CA PRO A 356 -10.85 -5.62 -12.26
C PRO A 356 -10.32 -6.80 -13.07
N MET A 357 -9.01 -6.87 -13.33
CA MET A 357 -8.40 -8.01 -14.04
C MET A 357 -8.45 -9.30 -13.22
N ILE A 358 -8.35 -9.24 -11.89
CA ILE A 358 -8.58 -10.41 -11.03
C ILE A 358 -10.01 -10.92 -11.19
N ALA A 359 -11.01 -10.03 -11.25
CA ALA A 359 -12.38 -10.41 -11.49
C ALA A 359 -12.57 -11.08 -12.88
N GLU A 360 -11.93 -10.56 -13.94
CA GLU A 360 -11.91 -11.20 -15.26
C GLU A 360 -11.30 -12.61 -15.23
N ILE A 361 -10.23 -12.81 -14.44
CA ILE A 361 -9.60 -14.13 -14.26
C ILE A 361 -10.53 -15.12 -13.55
N ILE A 362 -11.31 -14.67 -12.58
CA ILE A 362 -12.31 -15.49 -11.89
C ILE A 362 -13.37 -15.98 -12.88
N ASP A 363 -13.89 -15.07 -13.72
CA ASP A 363 -14.88 -15.42 -14.74
C ASP A 363 -14.28 -16.34 -15.81
N TYR A 364 -13.04 -16.09 -16.24
CA TYR A 364 -12.28 -16.96 -17.14
C TYR A 364 -12.10 -18.38 -16.57
N HIS A 365 -11.73 -18.46 -15.28
CA HIS A 365 -11.57 -19.76 -14.60
C HIS A 365 -12.90 -20.54 -14.57
N LYS A 366 -14.00 -19.85 -14.26
CA LYS A 366 -15.35 -20.43 -14.31
C LYS A 366 -15.70 -20.94 -15.70
N LEU A 367 -15.39 -20.18 -16.76
CA LEU A 367 -15.64 -20.59 -18.14
C LEU A 367 -14.87 -21.87 -18.50
N LYS A 368 -13.60 -21.98 -18.10
CA LYS A 368 -12.73 -23.11 -18.46
C LYS A 368 -12.96 -24.38 -17.61
N THR A 369 -13.29 -24.22 -16.36
CA THR A 369 -13.35 -25.36 -15.40
C THR A 369 -14.76 -25.65 -14.87
N GLY A 370 -15.73 -24.77 -15.14
CA GLY A 370 -17.06 -24.82 -14.54
C GLY A 370 -17.11 -24.43 -13.06
N LYS A 371 -15.97 -24.21 -12.40
CA LYS A 371 -15.88 -23.91 -10.96
C LYS A 371 -15.73 -22.42 -10.72
N PHE A 372 -16.63 -21.84 -9.93
CA PHE A 372 -16.56 -20.45 -9.50
C PHE A 372 -15.82 -20.37 -8.17
N MET A 373 -14.55 -19.88 -8.17
CA MET A 373 -13.64 -19.92 -7.02
C MET A 373 -13.02 -18.54 -6.72
N PRO A 374 -13.81 -17.48 -6.49
CA PRO A 374 -13.30 -16.11 -6.31
C PRO A 374 -12.38 -15.99 -5.10
N GLY A 375 -12.73 -16.61 -3.98
CA GLY A 375 -11.93 -16.57 -2.76
C GLY A 375 -10.55 -17.20 -2.93
N LYS A 376 -10.47 -18.36 -3.58
CA LYS A 376 -9.18 -19.06 -3.81
C LYS A 376 -8.28 -18.25 -4.76
N ILE A 377 -8.81 -17.70 -5.85
CA ILE A 377 -8.04 -16.91 -6.81
C ILE A 377 -7.55 -15.61 -6.18
N GLY A 378 -8.42 -14.89 -5.48
CA GLY A 378 -8.06 -13.65 -4.79
C GLY A 378 -7.03 -13.87 -3.68
N ALA A 379 -7.19 -14.92 -2.87
CA ALA A 379 -6.23 -15.28 -1.83
C ALA A 379 -4.87 -15.68 -2.41
N THR A 380 -4.85 -16.45 -3.51
CA THR A 380 -3.61 -16.84 -4.20
C THR A 380 -2.86 -15.62 -4.71
N PHE A 381 -3.56 -14.70 -5.39
CA PHE A 381 -2.97 -13.46 -5.88
C PHE A 381 -2.40 -12.63 -4.72
N SER A 382 -3.20 -12.40 -3.67
CA SER A 382 -2.80 -11.58 -2.51
C SER A 382 -1.60 -12.18 -1.76
N LEU A 383 -1.54 -13.50 -1.60
CA LEU A 383 -0.40 -14.17 -0.96
C LEU A 383 0.89 -13.98 -1.76
N LEU A 384 0.84 -14.23 -3.08
CA LEU A 384 2.02 -14.08 -3.94
C LEU A 384 2.49 -12.63 -4.00
N ASP A 385 1.57 -11.68 -4.13
CA ASP A 385 1.86 -10.24 -4.12
C ASP A 385 2.55 -9.81 -2.81
N LYS A 386 2.04 -10.26 -1.65
CA LYS A 386 2.65 -9.99 -0.35
C LYS A 386 4.04 -10.61 -0.19
N VAL A 387 4.19 -11.89 -0.55
CA VAL A 387 5.47 -12.61 -0.43
C VAL A 387 6.54 -11.97 -1.32
N ILE A 388 6.22 -11.73 -2.58
CA ILE A 388 7.18 -11.16 -3.53
C ILE A 388 7.55 -9.73 -3.12
N SER A 389 6.57 -8.89 -2.77
CA SER A 389 6.83 -7.49 -2.40
C SER A 389 7.57 -7.35 -1.06
N ALA A 390 7.50 -8.35 -0.18
CA ALA A 390 8.19 -8.31 1.11
C ALA A 390 9.71 -8.18 0.97
N PHE A 391 10.30 -8.76 -0.07
CA PHE A 391 11.75 -8.72 -0.28
C PHE A 391 12.28 -7.35 -0.70
N GLY A 392 11.43 -6.41 -1.12
CA GLY A 392 11.86 -5.10 -1.60
C GLY A 392 12.72 -4.32 -0.60
N THR A 393 12.36 -4.32 0.67
CA THR A 393 13.12 -3.62 1.72
C THR A 393 14.45 -4.28 2.06
N SER A 394 14.52 -5.62 2.02
CA SER A 394 15.80 -6.34 2.16
C SER A 394 16.75 -6.02 1.02
N ILE A 395 16.25 -5.93 -0.22
CA ILE A 395 17.07 -5.55 -1.37
C ILE A 395 17.71 -4.19 -1.14
N VAL A 396 16.94 -3.19 -0.68
CA VAL A 396 17.50 -1.86 -0.37
C VAL A 396 18.57 -1.96 0.72
N GLY A 397 18.30 -2.65 1.83
CA GLY A 397 19.26 -2.81 2.92
C GLY A 397 20.55 -3.49 2.49
N ILE A 398 20.46 -4.60 1.74
CA ILE A 398 21.62 -5.37 1.24
C ILE A 398 22.44 -4.53 0.26
N VAL A 399 21.81 -3.88 -0.71
CA VAL A 399 22.50 -3.04 -1.70
C VAL A 399 23.18 -1.86 -1.03
N MET A 400 22.51 -1.16 -0.11
CA MET A 400 23.09 -0.05 0.65
C MET A 400 24.30 -0.52 1.48
N GLY A 401 24.16 -1.66 2.18
CA GLY A 401 25.27 -2.24 2.96
C GLY A 401 26.47 -2.65 2.10
N ALA A 402 26.21 -3.29 0.95
CA ALA A 402 27.27 -3.70 0.00
C ALA A 402 27.99 -2.49 -0.63
N CYS A 403 27.30 -1.35 -0.79
CA CYS A 403 27.89 -0.10 -1.28
C CYS A 403 28.62 0.71 -0.21
N GLY A 404 28.77 0.17 1.01
CA GLY A 404 29.49 0.84 2.09
C GLY A 404 28.73 2.04 2.68
N TYR A 405 27.40 1.98 2.75
CA TYR A 405 26.60 3.03 3.35
C TYR A 405 26.96 3.26 4.82
N VAL A 406 27.22 4.52 5.17
CA VAL A 406 27.41 4.99 6.53
C VAL A 406 26.53 6.23 6.73
N ALA A 407 25.72 6.22 7.79
CA ALA A 407 24.82 7.33 8.11
C ALA A 407 25.57 8.65 8.27
N GLY A 408 25.09 9.72 7.65
CA GLY A 408 25.70 11.05 7.70
C GLY A 408 27.00 11.23 6.92
N ALA A 409 27.54 10.17 6.26
CA ALA A 409 28.72 10.29 5.43
C ALA A 409 28.41 10.87 4.04
N ALA A 410 29.41 11.51 3.42
CA ALA A 410 29.29 12.00 2.06
C ALA A 410 29.06 10.83 1.08
N PRO A 411 28.24 11.00 0.01
CA PRO A 411 27.95 9.94 -0.94
C PRO A 411 29.18 9.53 -1.72
N THR A 412 29.49 8.22 -1.74
CA THR A 412 30.44 7.65 -2.68
C THR A 412 29.79 7.51 -4.06
N THR A 413 30.59 7.48 -5.13
CA THR A 413 30.09 7.25 -6.51
C THR A 413 29.28 5.94 -6.59
N THR A 414 29.75 4.89 -5.89
CA THR A 414 29.07 3.59 -5.85
C THR A 414 27.69 3.71 -5.18
N LEU A 415 27.61 4.40 -4.05
CA LEU A 415 26.34 4.64 -3.33
C LEU A 415 25.37 5.48 -4.18
N TYR A 416 25.88 6.54 -4.83
CA TYR A 416 25.09 7.37 -5.73
C TYR A 416 24.43 6.53 -6.85
N VAL A 417 25.22 5.72 -7.55
CA VAL A 417 24.72 4.86 -8.65
C VAL A 417 23.73 3.81 -8.11
N ALA A 418 24.03 3.18 -6.98
CA ALA A 418 23.16 2.19 -6.36
C ALA A 418 21.80 2.77 -6.00
N VAL A 419 21.76 3.96 -5.40
CA VAL A 419 20.52 4.64 -5.03
C VAL A 419 19.71 5.02 -6.27
N LEU A 420 20.34 5.51 -7.33
CA LEU A 420 19.66 5.78 -8.60
C LEU A 420 19.06 4.52 -9.23
N LEU A 421 19.82 3.41 -9.24
CA LEU A 421 19.33 2.14 -9.78
C LEU A 421 18.21 1.54 -8.94
N MET A 422 18.24 1.70 -7.61
CA MET A 422 17.15 1.26 -6.76
C MET A 422 15.89 2.12 -6.93
N TYR A 423 16.02 3.44 -7.02
CA TYR A 423 14.88 4.34 -7.06
C TYR A 423 14.23 4.45 -8.45
N LEU A 424 15.02 4.47 -9.53
CA LEU A 424 14.56 4.61 -10.91
C LEU A 424 14.67 3.29 -11.71
N GLY A 425 15.76 2.54 -11.51
CA GLY A 425 16.00 1.31 -12.26
C GLY A 425 15.10 0.14 -11.83
N ALA A 426 14.80 0.00 -10.54
CA ALA A 426 13.91 -1.08 -10.09
C ALA A 426 12.48 -0.92 -10.62
N PRO A 427 11.84 0.27 -10.59
CA PRO A 427 10.55 0.48 -11.24
C PRO A 427 10.60 0.26 -12.75
N LEU A 428 11.67 0.71 -13.43
CA LEU A 428 11.87 0.48 -14.86
C LEU A 428 11.90 -1.02 -15.20
N LEU A 429 12.56 -1.84 -14.40
CA LEU A 429 12.54 -3.31 -14.54
C LEU A 429 11.15 -3.89 -14.23
N GLY A 430 10.45 -3.35 -13.23
CA GLY A 430 9.08 -3.72 -12.89
C GLY A 430 8.12 -3.47 -14.05
N ASP A 431 8.18 -2.29 -14.66
CA ASP A 431 7.39 -1.93 -15.84
C ASP A 431 7.70 -2.84 -17.03
N LEU A 432 8.97 -3.14 -17.27
CA LEU A 432 9.38 -4.06 -18.33
C LEU A 432 8.78 -5.45 -18.14
N CYS A 433 8.83 -5.98 -16.90
CA CYS A 433 8.20 -7.26 -16.57
C CYS A 433 6.67 -7.19 -16.71
N SER A 434 6.04 -6.07 -16.31
CA SER A 434 4.62 -5.82 -16.48
C SER A 434 4.23 -5.80 -17.97
N ILE A 435 5.00 -5.12 -18.82
CA ILE A 435 4.77 -5.08 -20.26
C ILE A 435 4.88 -6.49 -20.87
N ILE A 436 5.88 -7.28 -20.48
CA ILE A 436 6.05 -8.67 -20.95
C ILE A 436 4.90 -9.54 -20.47
N GLY A 437 4.54 -9.46 -19.18
CA GLY A 437 3.44 -10.21 -18.59
C GLY A 437 2.11 -9.90 -19.26
N LEU A 438 1.78 -8.61 -19.44
CA LEU A 438 0.55 -8.16 -20.06
C LEU A 438 0.47 -8.49 -21.56
N LYS A 439 1.56 -8.45 -22.30
CA LYS A 439 1.57 -8.92 -23.69
C LYS A 439 1.26 -10.42 -23.79
N ARG A 440 1.72 -11.21 -22.83
CA ARG A 440 1.47 -12.66 -22.76
C ARG A 440 0.13 -13.00 -22.04
N TYR A 441 -0.48 -12.05 -21.34
CA TYR A 441 -1.83 -12.23 -20.77
C TYR A 441 -2.83 -12.40 -21.90
N HIS A 442 -3.39 -13.60 -22.03
CA HIS A 442 -4.23 -13.93 -23.17
C HIS A 442 -5.60 -14.45 -22.72
N ILE A 443 -6.63 -13.67 -23.00
CA ILE A 443 -8.04 -14.06 -23.01
C ILE A 443 -8.53 -13.70 -24.42
N THR A 444 -8.98 -14.68 -25.19
CA THR A 444 -9.39 -14.44 -26.55
C THR A 444 -10.69 -13.62 -26.62
N PRO A 445 -10.95 -12.89 -27.72
CA PRO A 445 -12.22 -12.16 -27.89
C PRO A 445 -13.45 -13.07 -27.78
N GLU A 446 -13.35 -14.32 -28.25
CA GLU A 446 -14.40 -15.34 -28.17
C GLU A 446 -14.66 -15.77 -26.72
N GLU A 447 -13.60 -16.00 -25.91
CA GLU A 447 -13.69 -16.29 -24.48
C GLU A 447 -14.29 -15.11 -23.72
N TYR A 448 -13.90 -13.87 -24.09
CA TYR A 448 -14.44 -12.66 -23.48
C TYR A 448 -15.94 -12.49 -23.79
N ALA A 449 -16.36 -12.75 -25.03
CA ALA A 449 -17.76 -12.74 -25.42
C ALA A 449 -18.57 -13.84 -24.70
N ALA A 450 -17.97 -15.02 -24.51
CA ALA A 450 -18.60 -16.12 -23.78
C ALA A 450 -18.78 -15.82 -22.27
N MET A 451 -17.85 -15.06 -21.66
CA MET A 451 -17.98 -14.60 -20.27
C MET A 451 -19.07 -13.52 -20.11
N TYR A 452 -19.26 -12.66 -21.12
CA TYR A 452 -20.17 -11.50 -21.06
C TYR A 452 -21.10 -11.42 -22.27
N PRO A 453 -22.03 -12.33 -22.40
CA PRO A 453 -22.88 -12.46 -23.62
C PRO A 453 -23.76 -11.25 -23.95
N GLN A 454 -23.98 -10.33 -22.98
CA GLN A 454 -24.80 -9.12 -23.18
C GLN A 454 -24.03 -7.89 -23.71
N LYS A 455 -22.71 -7.95 -23.83
CA LYS A 455 -21.90 -6.84 -24.35
C LYS A 455 -21.57 -6.90 -25.83
N SER A 456 -22.05 -7.94 -26.56
CA SER A 456 -21.78 -8.08 -27.99
C SER A 456 -22.80 -7.40 -28.90
N SER A 457 -23.79 -6.68 -28.34
CA SER A 457 -24.89 -6.05 -29.11
C SER A 457 -24.99 -4.53 -28.96
N SER A 458 -23.89 -3.86 -28.56
CA SER A 458 -23.87 -2.38 -28.55
C SER A 458 -22.67 -1.80 -29.28
#